data_996bdb6359d87fadae2205f7a012e8a1
#
_entry.id   996bdb6359d87fadae2205f7a012e8a1
#
_cell.length_a   1.000
_cell.length_b   1.000
_cell.length_c   1.000
_cell.angle_alpha   90.00
_cell.angle_beta   90.00
_cell.angle_gamma   90.00
#
_symmetry.space_group_name_H-M   'P 1'
#
loop_
_entity.id
_entity.type
_entity.pdbx_description
1 polymer ?
#
loop_
_entity_poly.entity_id
_entity_poly.type
_entity_poly.pdbx_seq_one_letter_code
_entity_poly.pdbx_strand_id
1 'polypeptide(L)'
;MIFMAKLIDITGKALSGEWGLDDDNGSGIPVLRTTNFTNEGIVNYDNVVTRKISKKNISEKFLKKGDILIEKSGGSDKFPVGRVIYYDGENDRYLFNNFTGLLRVKNVTIWYPKYVFYSLFANYKRGGTRCFENKTTGLHNLKTDAYVQRYEIAELPIEKQMRICDNLDKIRSIIISQKKELDYLDELVKARFVELFGEPVSNSYGHQELMLSELGELGRGVSKYRPRNEPKLLGGEYPLIQTGDVANAGLYITSYNSTYSELGLKQSKMWSKGTLCITIAANIAKTSILNFDACFPDSIVGFKANNKTNNIFIHYWFLFFQEILESQAPESAQKNINLKILNKLRVIVPAIEMQNKFADFVRQADKSKSVIEKSLKELETLQASLMQKYFS
;
A
#
# COMPACT_ATOMS: atom_id res chain seq x y z
N MET A 1 -33.98 4.62 24.77
CA MET A 1 -34.16 4.34 23.32
C MET A 1 -33.25 5.29 22.56
N ILE A 2 -32.35 4.79 21.72
CA ILE A 2 -31.47 5.64 20.91
C ILE A 2 -32.28 5.99 19.66
N PHE A 3 -32.47 7.28 19.39
CA PHE A 3 -33.11 7.72 18.16
C PHE A 3 -32.14 7.54 16.99
N MET A 4 -32.68 7.09 15.85
CA MET A 4 -31.95 6.95 14.59
C MET A 4 -32.45 8.00 13.61
N ALA A 5 -31.58 8.79 13.03
CA ALA A 5 -31.91 9.78 12.01
C ALA A 5 -31.39 9.34 10.65
N LYS A 6 -32.20 9.55 9.61
CA LYS A 6 -31.79 9.24 8.25
C LYS A 6 -30.76 10.27 7.77
N LEU A 7 -29.78 9.80 7.01
CA LEU A 7 -28.70 10.67 6.48
C LEU A 7 -29.28 11.85 5.68
N ILE A 8 -30.40 11.62 4.95
CA ILE A 8 -31.07 12.67 4.18
C ILE A 8 -31.60 13.81 5.06
N ASP A 9 -32.01 13.52 6.28
CA ASP A 9 -32.50 14.53 7.21
C ASP A 9 -31.33 15.36 7.76
N ILE A 10 -30.18 14.72 7.93
CA ILE A 10 -28.94 15.33 8.45
C ILE A 10 -28.27 16.21 7.39
N THR A 11 -28.10 15.70 6.17
CA THR A 11 -27.29 16.39 5.12
C THR A 11 -28.12 16.90 3.95
N GLY A 12 -29.32 16.37 3.72
CA GLY A 12 -30.05 16.52 2.48
C GLY A 12 -29.55 15.55 1.39
N LYS A 13 -29.95 15.78 0.17
CA LYS A 13 -29.43 15.05 -1.00
C LYS A 13 -27.96 15.37 -1.22
N ALA A 14 -27.19 14.39 -1.67
CA ALA A 14 -25.81 14.62 -2.06
C ALA A 14 -25.76 15.59 -3.26
N LEU A 15 -25.04 16.70 -3.10
CA LEU A 15 -24.80 17.63 -4.21
C LEU A 15 -23.81 16.99 -5.18
N SER A 16 -24.12 17.04 -6.47
CA SER A 16 -23.21 16.54 -7.52
C SER A 16 -22.14 17.57 -7.81
N GLY A 17 -20.90 17.13 -7.97
CA GLY A 17 -19.77 17.99 -8.31
C GLY A 17 -19.78 18.51 -9.75
N GLU A 18 -18.75 19.26 -10.09
CA GLU A 18 -18.53 19.85 -11.42
C GLU A 18 -17.17 19.43 -11.96
N TRP A 19 -17.09 19.25 -13.30
CA TRP A 19 -15.82 18.90 -13.91
C TRP A 19 -15.25 20.03 -14.79
N GLY A 20 -16.11 20.73 -15.53
CA GLY A 20 -15.70 21.83 -16.42
C GLY A 20 -14.84 21.37 -17.60
N LEU A 21 -14.13 22.34 -18.20
CA LEU A 21 -13.20 22.15 -19.31
C LEU A 21 -11.75 22.06 -18.81
N ASP A 22 -10.86 21.57 -19.67
CA ASP A 22 -9.43 21.53 -19.39
C ASP A 22 -8.86 22.94 -19.16
N ASP A 23 -7.88 23.03 -18.27
CA ASP A 23 -7.24 24.29 -17.91
C ASP A 23 -5.73 24.21 -18.17
N ASP A 24 -5.36 24.54 -19.41
CA ASP A 24 -3.97 24.46 -19.88
C ASP A 24 -3.05 25.49 -19.20
N ASN A 25 -3.63 26.53 -18.61
CA ASN A 25 -2.88 27.67 -18.04
C ASN A 25 -2.78 27.61 -16.50
N GLY A 26 -3.43 26.63 -15.84
CA GLY A 26 -3.41 26.51 -14.38
C GLY A 26 -4.13 27.64 -13.63
N SER A 27 -4.94 28.45 -14.30
CA SER A 27 -5.67 29.59 -13.71
C SER A 27 -7.10 29.25 -13.25
N GLY A 28 -7.54 28.03 -13.48
CA GLY A 28 -8.86 27.54 -13.14
C GLY A 28 -9.03 27.21 -11.66
N ILE A 29 -10.19 26.66 -11.33
CA ILE A 29 -10.54 26.27 -9.97
C ILE A 29 -9.98 24.87 -9.68
N PRO A 30 -9.28 24.64 -8.55
CA PRO A 30 -8.82 23.30 -8.19
C PRO A 30 -10.00 22.39 -7.86
N VAL A 31 -9.99 21.17 -8.43
CA VAL A 31 -11.08 20.20 -8.34
C VAL A 31 -10.56 18.88 -7.75
N LEU A 32 -11.12 18.45 -6.62
CA LEU A 32 -10.84 17.17 -6.02
C LEU A 32 -11.54 16.04 -6.79
N ARG A 33 -10.83 14.93 -6.98
CA ARG A 33 -11.29 13.72 -7.65
C ARG A 33 -11.24 12.52 -6.70
N THR A 34 -11.80 11.39 -7.10
CA THR A 34 -11.71 10.14 -6.36
C THR A 34 -10.25 9.67 -6.16
N THR A 35 -9.33 10.08 -7.03
CA THR A 35 -7.88 9.86 -6.89
C THR A 35 -7.25 10.65 -5.74
N ASN A 36 -7.92 11.71 -5.28
CA ASN A 36 -7.51 12.48 -4.10
C ASN A 36 -8.09 11.92 -2.78
N PHE A 37 -8.83 10.81 -2.83
CA PHE A 37 -9.39 10.15 -1.65
C PHE A 37 -8.42 9.09 -1.14
N THR A 38 -7.94 9.22 0.09
CA THR A 38 -7.14 8.17 0.71
C THR A 38 -8.02 7.08 1.35
N ASN A 39 -7.43 5.93 1.62
CA ASN A 39 -8.11 4.84 2.31
C ASN A 39 -8.33 5.13 3.81
N GLU A 40 -7.66 6.12 4.32
CA GLU A 40 -7.80 6.66 5.69
C GLU A 40 -8.92 7.70 5.78
N GLY A 41 -9.60 8.04 4.68
CA GLY A 41 -10.69 9.00 4.64
C GLY A 41 -10.24 10.47 4.77
N ILE A 42 -9.03 10.80 4.33
CA ILE A 42 -8.49 12.16 4.22
C ILE A 42 -8.29 12.54 2.75
N VAL A 43 -8.13 13.83 2.51
CA VAL A 43 -7.77 14.36 1.19
C VAL A 43 -6.27 14.21 0.97
N ASN A 44 -5.87 13.65 -0.15
CA ASN A 44 -4.52 13.80 -0.69
C ASN A 44 -4.53 14.97 -1.68
N TYR A 45 -3.77 16.01 -1.37
CA TYR A 45 -3.66 17.20 -2.20
C TYR A 45 -2.61 17.10 -3.31
N ASP A 46 -1.90 15.98 -3.39
CA ASP A 46 -0.96 15.73 -4.49
C ASP A 46 -1.74 15.60 -5.81
N ASN A 47 -1.24 16.23 -6.87
CA ASN A 47 -1.82 16.17 -8.20
C ASN A 47 -3.31 16.62 -8.28
N VAL A 48 -3.71 17.62 -7.52
CA VAL A 48 -5.00 18.28 -7.70
C VAL A 48 -5.00 19.02 -9.04
N VAL A 49 -6.01 18.74 -9.86
CA VAL A 49 -6.15 19.38 -11.18
C VAL A 49 -6.93 20.67 -11.08
N THR A 50 -6.61 21.65 -11.91
CA THR A 50 -7.42 22.85 -12.12
C THR A 50 -8.35 22.68 -13.32
N ARG A 51 -9.54 23.29 -13.26
CA ARG A 51 -10.57 23.19 -14.30
C ARG A 51 -11.23 24.54 -14.55
N LYS A 52 -11.56 24.83 -15.81
CA LYS A 52 -12.36 26.01 -16.18
C LYS A 52 -13.83 25.69 -16.01
N ILE A 53 -14.47 26.29 -15.02
CA ILE A 53 -15.87 26.07 -14.68
C ILE A 53 -16.68 27.29 -15.14
N SER A 54 -17.55 27.11 -16.13
CA SER A 54 -18.35 28.18 -16.71
C SER A 54 -19.76 28.32 -16.10
N LYS A 55 -20.20 27.38 -15.27
CA LYS A 55 -21.52 27.43 -14.62
C LYS A 55 -21.62 28.57 -13.61
N LYS A 56 -22.75 29.32 -13.65
CA LYS A 56 -22.94 30.49 -12.81
C LYS A 56 -23.33 30.18 -11.35
N ASN A 57 -23.98 29.09 -11.04
CA ASN A 57 -24.49 28.79 -9.69
C ASN A 57 -23.71 27.65 -9.04
N ILE A 58 -22.44 27.89 -8.73
CA ILE A 58 -21.54 26.91 -8.11
C ILE A 58 -21.12 27.23 -6.68
N SER A 59 -21.55 28.37 -6.14
CA SER A 59 -21.15 28.86 -4.80
C SER A 59 -21.42 27.86 -3.70
N GLU A 60 -22.53 27.14 -3.75
CA GLU A 60 -22.87 26.08 -2.78
C GLU A 60 -21.97 24.84 -2.87
N LYS A 61 -21.28 24.65 -4.00
CA LYS A 61 -20.43 23.49 -4.26
C LYS A 61 -18.97 23.70 -3.84
N PHE A 62 -18.59 24.92 -3.51
CA PHE A 62 -17.28 25.12 -2.89
C PHE A 62 -17.23 24.41 -1.54
N LEU A 63 -16.13 23.68 -1.34
CA LEU A 63 -15.92 22.90 -0.14
C LEU A 63 -15.68 23.79 1.07
N LYS A 64 -16.29 23.42 2.18
CA LYS A 64 -16.13 24.04 3.49
C LYS A 64 -15.62 23.02 4.50
N LYS A 65 -14.83 23.46 5.44
CA LYS A 65 -14.36 22.61 6.55
C LYS A 65 -15.55 21.94 7.23
N GLY A 66 -15.49 20.62 7.34
CA GLY A 66 -16.58 19.80 7.86
C GLY A 66 -17.42 19.11 6.77
N ASP A 67 -17.19 19.40 5.51
CA ASP A 67 -17.84 18.70 4.41
C ASP A 67 -17.38 17.24 4.31
N ILE A 68 -18.28 16.39 3.83
CA ILE A 68 -17.99 14.98 3.58
C ILE A 68 -18.18 14.74 2.09
N LEU A 69 -17.15 14.24 1.44
CA LEU A 69 -17.27 13.80 0.05
C LEU A 69 -17.45 12.28 0.00
N ILE A 70 -18.38 11.83 -0.84
CA ILE A 70 -18.66 10.42 -1.09
C ILE A 70 -18.39 10.08 -2.56
N GLU A 71 -17.69 8.98 -2.80
CA GLU A 71 -17.45 8.43 -4.14
C GLU A 71 -18.75 7.86 -4.71
N LYS A 72 -19.16 8.35 -5.87
CA LYS A 72 -20.38 7.92 -6.59
C LYS A 72 -20.07 6.89 -7.68
N SER A 73 -18.86 6.94 -8.23
CA SER A 73 -18.40 6.05 -9.30
C SER A 73 -16.91 5.78 -9.13
N GLY A 74 -16.52 4.53 -9.25
CA GLY A 74 -15.11 4.13 -9.05
C GLY A 74 -15.00 2.68 -8.64
N GLY A 75 -15.11 2.23 -7.54
CA GLY A 75 -15.08 0.90 -6.97
C GLY A 75 -14.56 -0.27 -7.85
N SER A 76 -14.44 -1.42 -7.27
CA SER A 76 -14.08 -2.67 -7.93
C SER A 76 -14.65 -3.85 -7.15
N ASP A 77 -14.54 -5.07 -7.66
CA ASP A 77 -14.93 -6.26 -6.91
C ASP A 77 -14.20 -6.38 -5.57
N LYS A 78 -12.95 -5.92 -5.51
CA LYS A 78 -12.14 -5.90 -4.29
C LYS A 78 -12.55 -4.78 -3.34
N PHE A 79 -12.79 -3.57 -3.86
CA PHE A 79 -13.12 -2.38 -3.09
C PHE A 79 -14.48 -1.83 -3.51
N PRO A 80 -15.48 -1.77 -2.60
CA PRO A 80 -16.80 -1.23 -2.92
C PRO A 80 -16.71 0.24 -3.35
N VAL A 81 -17.67 0.73 -4.13
CA VAL A 81 -17.89 2.16 -4.33
C VAL A 81 -18.53 2.78 -3.08
N GLY A 82 -18.38 4.08 -2.91
CA GLY A 82 -18.93 4.79 -1.75
C GLY A 82 -17.89 5.13 -0.68
N ARG A 83 -16.61 5.16 -1.07
CA ARG A 83 -15.53 5.65 -0.20
C ARG A 83 -15.81 7.10 0.18
N VAL A 84 -15.56 7.45 1.45
CA VAL A 84 -15.81 8.78 1.99
C VAL A 84 -14.54 9.42 2.50
N ILE A 85 -14.45 10.74 2.38
CA ILE A 85 -13.43 11.56 3.01
C ILE A 85 -14.05 12.71 3.79
N TYR A 86 -13.33 13.15 4.82
CA TYR A 86 -13.62 14.37 5.57
C TYR A 86 -12.77 15.51 5.04
N TYR A 87 -13.42 16.61 4.67
CA TYR A 87 -12.72 17.80 4.20
C TYR A 87 -12.42 18.73 5.38
N ASP A 88 -11.13 18.98 5.62
CA ASP A 88 -10.60 19.86 6.66
C ASP A 88 -9.74 21.01 6.12
N GLY A 89 -9.74 21.18 4.78
CA GLY A 89 -8.97 22.20 4.07
C GLY A 89 -9.58 23.60 4.15
N GLU A 90 -9.04 24.51 3.35
CA GLU A 90 -9.48 25.91 3.27
C GLU A 90 -10.89 26.00 2.69
N ASN A 91 -11.72 26.85 3.32
CA ASN A 91 -13.07 27.13 2.81
C ASN A 91 -13.03 27.80 1.45
N ASP A 92 -13.98 27.44 0.61
CA ASP A 92 -14.26 28.08 -0.68
C ASP A 92 -13.10 28.07 -1.70
N ARG A 93 -12.10 27.19 -1.47
CA ARG A 93 -10.94 27.02 -2.37
C ARG A 93 -11.13 25.92 -3.41
N TYR A 94 -11.71 24.80 -3.04
CA TYR A 94 -11.81 23.60 -3.86
C TYR A 94 -13.24 23.31 -4.28
N LEU A 95 -13.41 22.82 -5.50
CA LEU A 95 -14.58 22.08 -5.94
C LEU A 95 -14.30 20.59 -5.95
N PHE A 96 -15.25 19.79 -6.37
CA PHE A 96 -15.14 18.33 -6.50
C PHE A 96 -15.80 17.88 -7.80
N ASN A 97 -15.36 16.74 -8.35
CA ASN A 97 -15.80 16.28 -9.65
C ASN A 97 -17.19 15.60 -9.60
N ASN A 98 -17.75 15.35 -10.79
CA ASN A 98 -19.07 14.72 -10.95
C ASN A 98 -19.13 13.25 -10.53
N PHE A 99 -17.99 12.57 -10.35
CA PHE A 99 -17.90 11.19 -9.81
C PHE A 99 -17.98 11.15 -8.29
N THR A 100 -18.09 12.31 -7.65
CA THR A 100 -18.21 12.46 -6.20
C THR A 100 -19.48 13.22 -5.85
N GLY A 101 -19.93 13.09 -4.62
CA GLY A 101 -21.07 13.79 -4.06
C GLY A 101 -20.68 14.49 -2.75
N LEU A 102 -21.22 15.68 -2.52
CA LEU A 102 -21.01 16.42 -1.28
C LEU A 102 -22.18 16.19 -0.33
N LEU A 103 -21.86 15.79 0.88
CA LEU A 103 -22.74 15.67 2.02
C LEU A 103 -22.34 16.74 3.05
N ARG A 104 -23.16 17.77 3.20
CA ARG A 104 -22.93 18.87 4.16
C ARG A 104 -23.95 18.79 5.29
N VAL A 105 -23.49 18.74 6.53
CA VAL A 105 -24.35 18.72 7.69
C VAL A 105 -25.12 20.03 7.81
N LYS A 106 -26.47 19.96 7.88
CA LYS A 106 -27.35 21.13 7.93
C LYS A 106 -27.34 21.81 9.30
N ASN A 107 -27.37 21.04 10.35
CA ASN A 107 -27.44 21.53 11.73
C ASN A 107 -26.26 21.00 12.55
N VAL A 108 -25.22 21.82 12.67
CA VAL A 108 -23.98 21.47 13.37
C VAL A 108 -24.12 21.53 14.91
N THR A 109 -25.23 22.06 15.43
CA THR A 109 -25.51 22.06 16.88
C THR A 109 -26.07 20.73 17.36
N ILE A 110 -26.65 19.92 16.46
CA ILE A 110 -27.17 18.57 16.74
C ILE A 110 -26.19 17.52 16.25
N TRP A 111 -25.61 17.73 15.06
CA TRP A 111 -24.76 16.76 14.39
C TRP A 111 -23.35 17.30 14.23
N TYR A 112 -22.39 16.70 14.91
CA TYR A 112 -20.99 17.00 14.71
C TYR A 112 -20.53 16.40 13.34
N PRO A 113 -20.08 17.23 12.38
CA PRO A 113 -19.80 16.75 11.01
C PRO A 113 -18.84 15.54 10.97
N LYS A 114 -17.84 15.54 11.82
CA LYS A 114 -16.88 14.45 11.90
C LYS A 114 -17.50 13.15 12.44
N TYR A 115 -18.52 13.21 13.28
CA TYR A 115 -19.27 12.04 13.75
C TYR A 115 -20.06 11.41 12.59
N VAL A 116 -20.70 12.23 11.76
CA VAL A 116 -21.40 11.78 10.55
C VAL A 116 -20.40 11.13 9.58
N PHE A 117 -19.24 11.76 9.39
CA PHE A 117 -18.16 11.18 8.58
C PHE A 117 -17.73 9.81 9.12
N TYR A 118 -17.43 9.67 10.42
CA TYR A 118 -17.00 8.39 10.98
C TYR A 118 -18.06 7.29 10.88
N SER A 119 -19.34 7.64 10.99
CA SER A 119 -20.43 6.70 10.77
C SER A 119 -20.42 6.16 9.33
N LEU A 120 -20.33 7.05 8.34
CA LEU A 120 -20.24 6.69 6.94
C LEU A 120 -18.96 5.90 6.61
N PHE A 121 -17.83 6.32 7.18
CA PHE A 121 -16.55 5.67 7.00
C PHE A 121 -16.54 4.24 7.58
N ALA A 122 -17.10 4.05 8.77
CA ALA A 122 -17.28 2.73 9.37
C ALA A 122 -18.20 1.83 8.52
N ASN A 123 -19.30 2.38 7.99
CA ASN A 123 -20.18 1.66 7.08
C ASN A 123 -19.47 1.23 5.80
N TYR A 124 -18.72 2.14 5.17
CA TYR A 124 -17.92 1.83 3.98
C TYR A 124 -16.89 0.71 4.26
N LYS A 125 -16.13 0.82 5.35
CA LYS A 125 -15.10 -0.18 5.73
C LYS A 125 -15.68 -1.58 5.96
N ARG A 126 -16.94 -1.68 6.41
CA ARG A 126 -17.66 -2.95 6.57
C ARG A 126 -18.30 -3.45 5.26
N GLY A 127 -18.16 -2.70 4.16
CA GLY A 127 -18.78 -3.03 2.88
C GLY A 127 -20.29 -2.73 2.82
N GLY A 128 -20.82 -1.91 3.74
CA GLY A 128 -22.25 -1.58 3.82
C GLY A 128 -22.79 -0.80 2.61
N THR A 129 -21.91 -0.24 1.78
CA THR A 129 -22.29 0.39 0.51
C THR A 129 -22.58 -0.61 -0.61
N ARG A 130 -22.14 -1.88 -0.51
CA ARG A 130 -22.27 -2.90 -1.57
C ARG A 130 -23.72 -3.17 -1.98
N CYS A 131 -24.66 -3.13 -1.04
CA CYS A 131 -26.09 -3.33 -1.34
C CYS A 131 -26.70 -2.16 -2.15
N PHE A 132 -26.01 -1.04 -2.25
CA PHE A 132 -26.38 0.13 -3.04
C PHE A 132 -25.60 0.24 -4.36
N GLU A 133 -24.71 -0.70 -4.67
CA GLU A 133 -23.96 -0.70 -5.93
C GLU A 133 -24.85 -1.09 -7.13
N ASN A 134 -24.53 -0.46 -8.24
CA ASN A 134 -25.02 -0.86 -9.55
C ASN A 134 -23.79 -1.13 -10.44
N LYS A 135 -23.73 -2.34 -11.00
CA LYS A 135 -22.67 -2.75 -11.91
C LYS A 135 -23.18 -2.65 -13.34
N THR A 136 -22.88 -1.55 -14.00
CA THR A 136 -23.14 -1.38 -15.43
C THR A 136 -21.82 -1.17 -16.16
N THR A 137 -21.57 -1.96 -17.21
CA THR A 137 -20.40 -1.78 -18.10
C THR A 137 -19.03 -1.80 -17.41
N GLY A 138 -18.86 -2.63 -16.37
CA GLY A 138 -17.57 -2.75 -15.65
C GLY A 138 -17.25 -1.66 -14.65
N LEU A 139 -18.06 -0.61 -14.57
CA LEU A 139 -17.94 0.45 -13.55
C LEU A 139 -18.93 0.19 -12.41
N HIS A 140 -18.44 0.33 -11.19
CA HIS A 140 -19.28 0.28 -9.99
C HIS A 140 -19.77 1.69 -9.66
N ASN A 141 -21.11 1.84 -9.64
CA ASN A 141 -21.78 3.11 -9.32
C ASN A 141 -22.61 2.96 -8.05
N LEU A 142 -22.53 3.94 -7.16
CA LEU A 142 -23.34 4.01 -5.95
C LEU A 142 -24.72 4.62 -6.29
N LYS A 143 -25.79 3.94 -5.91
CA LYS A 143 -27.14 4.52 -5.88
C LYS A 143 -27.24 5.52 -4.74
N THR A 144 -26.60 6.67 -4.90
CA THR A 144 -26.35 7.66 -3.84
C THR A 144 -27.65 8.13 -3.18
N ASP A 145 -28.70 8.42 -3.97
CA ASP A 145 -30.00 8.86 -3.42
C ASP A 145 -30.63 7.77 -2.54
N ALA A 146 -30.59 6.51 -2.97
CA ALA A 146 -31.10 5.40 -2.18
C ALA A 146 -30.27 5.18 -0.90
N TYR A 147 -28.95 5.36 -0.99
CA TYR A 147 -28.06 5.27 0.17
C TYR A 147 -28.38 6.36 1.18
N VAL A 148 -28.44 7.60 0.76
CA VAL A 148 -28.72 8.75 1.66
C VAL A 148 -30.12 8.67 2.29
N GLN A 149 -31.11 8.13 1.58
CA GLN A 149 -32.48 7.95 2.09
C GLN A 149 -32.62 6.80 3.10
N ARG A 150 -31.77 5.78 3.03
CA ARG A 150 -31.91 4.56 3.84
C ARG A 150 -30.90 4.43 4.97
N TYR A 151 -29.74 5.10 4.83
CA TYR A 151 -28.71 5.04 5.86
C TYR A 151 -29.13 5.86 7.08
N GLU A 152 -29.04 5.24 8.24
CA GLU A 152 -29.44 5.86 9.52
C GLU A 152 -28.23 5.97 10.46
N ILE A 153 -28.19 7.07 11.20
CA ILE A 153 -27.13 7.38 12.17
C ILE A 153 -27.78 7.61 13.54
N ALA A 154 -27.16 7.03 14.57
CA ALA A 154 -27.62 7.22 15.93
C ALA A 154 -27.47 8.68 16.38
N GLU A 155 -28.56 9.29 16.83
CA GLU A 155 -28.55 10.63 17.41
C GLU A 155 -28.10 10.54 18.87
N LEU A 156 -26.92 11.08 19.14
CA LEU A 156 -26.32 11.16 20.46
C LEU A 156 -26.16 12.62 20.87
N PRO A 157 -26.08 12.95 22.17
CA PRO A 157 -25.68 14.27 22.61
C PRO A 157 -24.38 14.74 21.95
N ILE A 158 -24.32 16.02 21.57
CA ILE A 158 -23.19 16.57 20.77
C ILE A 158 -21.82 16.33 21.44
N GLU A 159 -21.76 16.46 22.77
CA GLU A 159 -20.53 16.22 23.54
C GLU A 159 -20.07 14.75 23.43
N LYS A 160 -21.03 13.81 23.35
CA LYS A 160 -20.72 12.39 23.17
C LYS A 160 -20.22 12.11 21.75
N GLN A 161 -20.83 12.74 20.73
CA GLN A 161 -20.36 12.66 19.35
C GLN A 161 -18.92 13.17 19.23
N MET A 162 -18.62 14.34 19.81
CA MET A 162 -17.27 14.93 19.82
C MET A 162 -16.26 14.01 20.51
N ARG A 163 -16.59 13.46 21.70
CA ARG A 163 -15.71 12.54 22.43
C ARG A 163 -15.39 11.26 21.65
N ILE A 164 -16.38 10.71 20.94
CA ILE A 164 -16.17 9.57 20.04
C ILE A 164 -15.19 9.93 18.95
N CYS A 165 -15.37 11.08 18.32
CA CYS A 165 -14.48 11.54 17.25
C CYS A 165 -13.06 11.80 17.75
N ASP A 166 -12.88 12.43 18.90
CA ASP A 166 -11.56 12.69 19.49
C ASP A 166 -10.78 11.39 19.74
N ASN A 167 -11.46 10.35 20.23
CA ASN A 167 -10.83 9.05 20.44
C ASN A 167 -10.40 8.40 19.11
N LEU A 168 -11.26 8.45 18.10
CA LEU A 168 -10.95 7.88 16.78
C LEU A 168 -9.86 8.69 16.06
N ASP A 169 -9.87 10.02 16.20
CA ASP A 169 -8.84 10.90 15.62
C ASP A 169 -7.46 10.62 16.24
N LYS A 170 -7.37 10.43 17.54
CA LYS A 170 -6.11 10.07 18.21
C LYS A 170 -5.53 8.77 17.67
N ILE A 171 -6.34 7.71 17.59
CA ILE A 171 -5.88 6.43 17.04
C ILE A 171 -5.46 6.58 15.58
N ARG A 172 -6.27 7.28 14.79
CA ARG A 172 -5.99 7.50 13.37
C ARG A 172 -4.70 8.29 13.14
N SER A 173 -4.46 9.34 13.94
CA SER A 173 -3.23 10.13 13.85
C SER A 173 -1.99 9.30 14.16
N ILE A 174 -2.07 8.40 15.15
CA ILE A 174 -0.97 7.48 15.49
C ILE A 174 -0.74 6.50 14.32
N ILE A 175 -1.80 5.92 13.75
CA ILE A 175 -1.69 5.02 12.58
C ILE A 175 -1.00 5.71 11.41
N ILE A 176 -1.40 6.95 11.10
CA ILE A 176 -0.79 7.73 10.01
C ILE A 176 0.68 8.04 10.31
N SER A 177 0.99 8.42 11.55
CA SER A 177 2.37 8.70 11.98
C SER A 177 3.26 7.47 11.88
N GLN A 178 2.79 6.32 12.35
CA GLN A 178 3.54 5.06 12.27
C GLN A 178 3.78 4.58 10.83
N LYS A 179 2.80 4.75 9.94
CA LYS A 179 3.00 4.46 8.50
C LYS A 179 4.11 5.33 7.90
N LYS A 180 4.11 6.63 8.19
CA LYS A 180 5.19 7.54 7.75
C LYS A 180 6.54 7.18 8.36
N GLU A 181 6.57 6.73 9.61
CA GLU A 181 7.81 6.30 10.26
C GLU A 181 8.41 5.07 9.57
N LEU A 182 7.58 4.11 9.12
CA LEU A 182 8.05 2.99 8.30
C LEU A 182 8.67 3.46 6.99
N ASP A 183 8.01 4.39 6.27
CA ASP A 183 8.53 4.96 5.03
C ASP A 183 9.88 5.67 5.26
N TYR A 184 9.99 6.47 6.33
CA TYR A 184 11.24 7.15 6.69
C TYR A 184 12.38 6.20 7.06
N LEU A 185 12.07 5.05 7.71
CA LEU A 185 13.08 4.03 7.99
C LEU A 185 13.59 3.39 6.69
N ASP A 186 12.74 3.18 5.69
CA ASP A 186 13.16 2.69 4.38
C ASP A 186 14.06 3.69 3.65
N GLU A 187 13.67 4.96 3.64
CA GLU A 187 14.46 6.04 3.05
C GLU A 187 15.81 6.20 3.77
N LEU A 188 15.81 6.14 5.10
CA LEU A 188 17.01 6.24 5.92
C LEU A 188 18.02 5.13 5.61
N VAL A 189 17.56 3.89 5.42
CA VAL A 189 18.45 2.78 5.07
C VAL A 189 19.03 2.97 3.68
N LYS A 190 18.22 3.41 2.69
CA LYS A 190 18.70 3.72 1.34
C LYS A 190 19.73 4.87 1.36
N ALA A 191 19.44 5.94 2.09
CA ALA A 191 20.36 7.08 2.23
C ALA A 191 21.69 6.66 2.89
N ARG A 192 21.62 5.81 3.92
CA ARG A 192 22.81 5.27 4.58
C ARG A 192 23.65 4.39 3.66
N PHE A 193 23.02 3.64 2.76
CA PHE A 193 23.74 2.87 1.74
C PHE A 193 24.54 3.81 0.82
N VAL A 194 23.90 4.83 0.29
CA VAL A 194 24.54 5.81 -0.62
C VAL A 194 25.64 6.60 0.10
N GLU A 195 25.42 6.97 1.34
CA GLU A 195 26.44 7.67 2.16
C GLU A 195 27.71 6.82 2.35
N LEU A 196 27.55 5.51 2.61
CA LEU A 196 28.69 4.63 2.89
C LEU A 196 29.38 4.12 1.63
N PHE A 197 28.66 3.94 0.54
CA PHE A 197 29.15 3.23 -0.64
C PHE A 197 29.07 4.05 -1.93
N GLY A 198 28.52 5.26 -1.88
CA GLY A 198 28.25 6.06 -3.08
C GLY A 198 27.06 5.53 -3.86
N GLU A 199 26.81 6.13 -5.02
CA GLU A 199 25.78 5.67 -5.96
C GLU A 199 26.22 4.35 -6.59
N PRO A 200 25.52 3.23 -6.34
CA PRO A 200 26.02 1.89 -6.71
C PRO A 200 26.01 1.62 -8.20
N VAL A 201 25.23 2.36 -8.97
CA VAL A 201 25.10 2.19 -10.42
C VAL A 201 26.25 2.86 -11.18
N SER A 202 26.51 4.10 -10.82
CA SER A 202 27.62 4.88 -11.40
C SER A 202 28.95 4.56 -10.74
N ASN A 203 28.94 3.76 -9.66
CA ASN A 203 30.10 3.49 -8.82
C ASN A 203 30.85 4.78 -8.43
N SER A 204 30.10 5.75 -7.94
CA SER A 204 30.58 7.13 -7.71
C SER A 204 31.82 7.23 -6.80
N TYR A 205 32.07 6.23 -5.95
CA TYR A 205 33.24 6.15 -5.08
C TYR A 205 34.40 5.32 -5.66
N GLY A 206 34.22 4.72 -6.86
CA GLY A 206 35.28 3.99 -7.56
C GLY A 206 35.65 2.67 -6.86
N HIS A 207 34.70 1.97 -6.23
CA HIS A 207 34.97 0.68 -5.63
C HIS A 207 35.36 -0.35 -6.69
N GLN A 208 36.10 -1.38 -6.28
CA GLN A 208 36.34 -2.55 -7.11
C GLN A 208 34.98 -3.18 -7.48
N GLU A 209 34.87 -3.64 -8.71
CA GLU A 209 33.71 -4.39 -9.18
C GLU A 209 34.10 -5.84 -9.44
N LEU A 210 33.29 -6.77 -8.96
CA LEU A 210 33.41 -8.20 -9.24
C LEU A 210 32.10 -8.73 -9.82
N MET A 211 32.18 -9.85 -10.53
CA MET A 211 30.96 -10.54 -10.96
C MET A 211 30.24 -11.14 -9.75
N LEU A 212 28.92 -11.16 -9.77
CA LEU A 212 28.13 -11.74 -8.67
C LEU A 212 28.51 -13.20 -8.39
N SER A 213 28.93 -13.96 -9.43
CA SER A 213 29.46 -15.31 -9.30
C SER A 213 30.82 -15.40 -8.56
N GLU A 214 31.56 -14.30 -8.43
CA GLU A 214 32.82 -14.23 -7.67
C GLU A 214 32.58 -13.87 -6.20
N LEU A 215 31.35 -13.43 -5.86
CA LEU A 215 30.93 -12.97 -4.53
C LEU A 215 30.16 -14.05 -3.76
N GLY A 216 29.80 -15.15 -4.40
CA GLY A 216 29.06 -16.22 -3.74
C GLY A 216 28.61 -17.31 -4.69
N GLU A 217 27.91 -18.27 -4.12
CA GLU A 217 27.31 -19.37 -4.88
C GLU A 217 25.91 -18.99 -5.33
N LEU A 218 25.67 -19.07 -6.65
CA LEU A 218 24.35 -18.93 -7.24
C LEU A 218 23.80 -20.29 -7.66
N GLY A 219 22.56 -20.55 -7.34
CA GLY A 219 21.88 -21.77 -7.77
C GLY A 219 20.41 -21.50 -8.07
N ARG A 220 19.93 -22.05 -9.17
CA ARG A 220 18.51 -21.99 -9.50
C ARG A 220 17.70 -22.93 -8.60
N GLY A 221 16.53 -22.49 -8.16
CA GLY A 221 15.56 -23.36 -7.51
C GLY A 221 15.14 -24.51 -8.43
N VAL A 222 14.59 -25.56 -7.86
CA VAL A 222 14.28 -26.80 -8.58
C VAL A 222 12.80 -27.15 -8.41
N SER A 223 12.11 -27.38 -9.54
CA SER A 223 10.76 -27.90 -9.61
C SER A 223 10.63 -28.71 -10.89
N LYS A 224 10.86 -30.03 -10.79
CA LYS A 224 10.93 -30.94 -11.96
C LYS A 224 9.55 -31.39 -12.44
N TYR A 225 8.61 -31.60 -11.52
CA TYR A 225 7.27 -32.13 -11.83
C TYR A 225 6.39 -31.08 -12.52
N ARG A 226 5.52 -31.54 -13.40
CA ARG A 226 4.47 -30.72 -14.06
C ARG A 226 3.13 -31.44 -13.98
N PRO A 227 2.01 -30.74 -13.66
CA PRO A 227 1.95 -29.32 -13.29
C PRO A 227 2.56 -29.07 -11.90
N ARG A 228 3.09 -27.87 -11.68
CA ARG A 228 3.77 -27.52 -10.41
C ARG A 228 2.82 -27.49 -9.19
N ASN A 229 1.54 -27.30 -9.42
CA ASN A 229 0.48 -27.25 -8.43
C ASN A 229 -0.25 -28.57 -8.24
N GLU A 230 0.34 -29.69 -8.67
CA GLU A 230 -0.21 -31.02 -8.44
C GLU A 230 -0.41 -31.26 -6.93
N PRO A 231 -1.66 -31.56 -6.47
CA PRO A 231 -1.99 -31.63 -5.04
C PRO A 231 -1.09 -32.59 -4.23
N LYS A 232 -0.68 -33.73 -4.82
CA LYS A 232 0.20 -34.70 -4.14
C LYS A 232 1.61 -34.17 -3.80
N LEU A 233 2.04 -33.07 -4.44
CA LEU A 233 3.33 -32.42 -4.16
C LEU A 233 3.23 -31.44 -2.99
N LEU A 234 2.03 -31.01 -2.62
CA LEU A 234 1.76 -29.92 -1.69
C LEU A 234 1.20 -30.41 -0.36
N GLY A 235 1.10 -29.51 0.62
CA GLY A 235 0.40 -29.75 1.90
C GLY A 235 1.19 -30.53 2.95
N GLY A 236 2.51 -30.69 2.80
CA GLY A 236 3.37 -31.31 3.80
C GLY A 236 4.08 -30.31 4.72
N GLU A 237 5.23 -30.69 5.26
CA GLU A 237 5.96 -29.92 6.29
C GLU A 237 7.03 -28.98 5.73
N TYR A 238 7.38 -29.08 4.44
CA TYR A 238 8.52 -28.37 3.87
C TYR A 238 8.08 -27.03 3.27
N PRO A 239 8.54 -25.87 3.81
CA PRO A 239 8.18 -24.55 3.30
C PRO A 239 8.50 -24.42 1.80
N LEU A 240 7.53 -23.90 1.04
CA LEU A 240 7.66 -23.61 -0.38
C LEU A 240 7.48 -22.12 -0.62
N ILE A 241 8.55 -21.45 -1.01
CA ILE A 241 8.57 -20.01 -1.32
C ILE A 241 8.33 -19.82 -2.81
N GLN A 242 7.43 -18.93 -3.14
CA GLN A 242 7.12 -18.53 -4.52
C GLN A 242 7.60 -17.10 -4.80
N THR A 243 7.59 -16.68 -6.07
CA THR A 243 8.03 -15.33 -6.48
C THR A 243 7.24 -14.22 -5.80
N GLY A 244 5.95 -14.44 -5.51
CA GLY A 244 5.12 -13.49 -4.75
C GLY A 244 5.55 -13.35 -3.30
N ASP A 245 5.98 -14.45 -2.66
CA ASP A 245 6.47 -14.40 -1.27
C ASP A 245 7.76 -13.59 -1.19
N VAL A 246 8.68 -13.74 -2.17
CA VAL A 246 9.91 -12.94 -2.25
C VAL A 246 9.61 -11.46 -2.52
N ALA A 247 8.69 -11.19 -3.45
CA ALA A 247 8.40 -9.81 -3.88
C ALA A 247 7.66 -8.99 -2.82
N ASN A 248 6.86 -9.65 -1.98
CA ASN A 248 6.06 -9.01 -0.94
C ASN A 248 6.72 -9.05 0.45
N ALA A 249 7.83 -9.78 0.63
CA ALA A 249 8.61 -9.74 1.84
C ALA A 249 9.51 -8.49 1.83
N GLY A 250 9.80 -7.96 3.02
CA GLY A 250 10.85 -6.96 3.20
C GLY A 250 12.25 -7.59 3.10
N LEU A 251 13.13 -7.24 4.03
CA LEU A 251 14.48 -7.83 4.09
C LEU A 251 14.45 -9.36 4.26
N TYR A 252 13.55 -9.87 5.10
CA TYR A 252 13.46 -11.29 5.43
C TYR A 252 12.11 -11.90 5.05
N ILE A 253 12.14 -13.10 4.48
CA ILE A 253 10.95 -13.95 4.32
C ILE A 253 10.68 -14.61 5.66
N THR A 254 9.62 -14.17 6.36
CA THR A 254 9.26 -14.64 7.70
C THR A 254 8.05 -15.57 7.72
N SER A 255 7.33 -15.70 6.59
CA SER A 255 6.14 -16.53 6.43
C SER A 255 6.07 -17.13 5.02
N TYR A 256 5.24 -18.13 4.85
CA TYR A 256 4.97 -18.79 3.58
C TYR A 256 3.51 -19.17 3.45
N ASN A 257 3.03 -19.25 2.22
CA ASN A 257 1.64 -19.60 1.93
C ASN A 257 1.47 -21.04 1.44
N SER A 258 2.57 -21.76 1.17
CA SER A 258 2.54 -23.09 0.60
C SER A 258 3.64 -23.98 1.21
N THR A 259 3.40 -25.28 1.20
CA THR A 259 4.38 -26.27 1.62
C THR A 259 4.46 -27.42 0.61
N TYR A 260 5.60 -28.10 0.57
CA TYR A 260 5.77 -29.36 -0.13
C TYR A 260 5.54 -30.55 0.79
N SER A 261 5.01 -31.64 0.23
CA SER A 261 5.06 -32.99 0.80
C SER A 261 6.46 -33.58 0.63
N GLU A 262 6.69 -34.76 1.18
CA GLU A 262 7.94 -35.50 0.91
C GLU A 262 8.17 -35.74 -0.59
N LEU A 263 7.11 -36.03 -1.33
CA LEU A 263 7.17 -36.18 -2.80
C LEU A 263 7.56 -34.87 -3.47
N GLY A 264 7.03 -33.75 -2.99
CA GLY A 264 7.40 -32.41 -3.42
C GLY A 264 8.88 -32.10 -3.14
N LEU A 265 9.38 -32.44 -1.95
CA LEU A 265 10.79 -32.27 -1.60
C LEU A 265 11.72 -33.09 -2.51
N LYS A 266 11.40 -34.37 -2.78
CA LYS A 266 12.22 -35.25 -3.64
C LYS A 266 12.46 -34.71 -5.05
N GLN A 267 11.55 -33.89 -5.56
CA GLN A 267 11.67 -33.26 -6.88
C GLN A 267 12.18 -31.80 -6.85
N SER A 268 12.50 -31.29 -5.65
CA SER A 268 12.96 -29.93 -5.39
C SER A 268 14.35 -29.92 -4.74
N LYS A 269 14.75 -28.80 -4.21
CA LYS A 269 15.98 -28.60 -3.43
C LYS A 269 15.67 -27.74 -2.22
N MET A 270 16.09 -28.18 -1.04
CA MET A 270 16.06 -27.39 0.19
C MET A 270 17.22 -26.39 0.19
N TRP A 271 16.92 -25.15 0.54
CA TRP A 271 17.87 -24.06 0.73
C TRP A 271 17.86 -23.63 2.19
N SER A 272 19.06 -23.40 2.73
CA SER A 272 19.19 -23.06 4.14
C SER A 272 18.77 -21.62 4.43
N LYS A 273 18.32 -21.39 5.66
CA LYS A 273 18.20 -20.06 6.26
C LYS A 273 19.41 -19.18 5.92
N GLY A 274 19.18 -17.89 5.68
CA GLY A 274 20.20 -16.93 5.28
C GLY A 274 20.44 -16.85 3.78
N THR A 275 19.90 -17.76 2.97
CA THR A 275 19.99 -17.66 1.50
C THR A 275 19.23 -16.44 1.00
N LEU A 276 19.87 -15.61 0.15
CA LEU A 276 19.21 -14.52 -0.58
C LEU A 276 18.47 -15.11 -1.77
N CYS A 277 17.16 -14.96 -1.81
CA CYS A 277 16.30 -15.31 -2.93
C CYS A 277 16.24 -14.16 -3.92
N ILE A 278 16.44 -14.42 -5.21
CA ILE A 278 16.39 -13.45 -6.31
C ILE A 278 15.38 -13.95 -7.33
N THR A 279 14.32 -13.21 -7.60
CA THR A 279 13.32 -13.58 -8.59
C THR A 279 13.83 -13.32 -10.02
N ILE A 280 13.64 -14.29 -10.91
CA ILE A 280 14.09 -14.22 -12.31
C ILE A 280 12.94 -14.29 -13.33
N ALA A 281 11.73 -14.58 -12.87
CA ALA A 281 10.50 -14.57 -13.66
C ALA A 281 9.37 -14.02 -12.79
N ALA A 282 8.49 -13.23 -13.31
CA ALA A 282 7.51 -12.41 -12.59
C ALA A 282 8.17 -11.59 -11.44
N ASN A 283 7.86 -10.33 -11.27
CA ASN A 283 8.53 -9.47 -10.28
C ASN A 283 10.08 -9.54 -10.31
N ILE A 284 10.67 -9.34 -11.46
CA ILE A 284 12.09 -9.57 -11.72
C ILE A 284 13.00 -8.74 -10.81
N ALA A 285 14.12 -9.36 -10.40
CA ALA A 285 15.15 -8.78 -9.53
C ALA A 285 14.67 -8.36 -8.13
N LYS A 286 13.46 -8.79 -7.71
CA LYS A 286 13.08 -8.68 -6.30
C LYS A 286 13.92 -9.66 -5.48
N THR A 287 14.34 -9.21 -4.30
CA THR A 287 15.18 -10.00 -3.43
C THR A 287 14.66 -10.00 -2.00
N SER A 288 14.87 -11.13 -1.30
CA SER A 288 14.64 -11.23 0.15
C SER A 288 15.43 -12.40 0.71
N ILE A 289 15.75 -12.40 2.01
CA ILE A 289 16.59 -13.39 2.67
C ILE A 289 15.70 -14.41 3.41
N LEU A 290 15.94 -15.70 3.23
CA LEU A 290 15.24 -16.75 3.98
C LEU A 290 15.51 -16.64 5.48
N ASN A 291 14.46 -16.60 6.29
CA ASN A 291 14.57 -16.67 7.75
C ASN A 291 14.39 -18.10 8.31
N PHE A 292 14.14 -19.08 7.46
CA PHE A 292 14.01 -20.50 7.73
C PHE A 292 14.46 -21.29 6.49
N ASP A 293 14.65 -22.61 6.64
CA ASP A 293 14.95 -23.47 5.49
C ASP A 293 13.73 -23.63 4.60
N ALA A 294 13.88 -23.53 3.28
CA ALA A 294 12.77 -23.57 2.35
C ALA A 294 13.15 -24.11 0.97
N CYS A 295 12.16 -24.67 0.28
CA CYS A 295 12.22 -24.95 -1.15
C CYS A 295 11.73 -23.76 -1.97
N PHE A 296 12.19 -23.62 -3.19
CA PHE A 296 11.61 -22.70 -4.16
C PHE A 296 11.82 -23.19 -5.60
N PRO A 297 10.93 -22.78 -6.54
CA PRO A 297 10.96 -23.22 -7.92
C PRO A 297 12.06 -22.55 -8.74
N ASP A 298 12.22 -23.02 -9.96
CA ASP A 298 13.19 -22.55 -10.96
C ASP A 298 12.98 -21.10 -11.45
N SER A 299 11.94 -20.41 -10.97
CA SER A 299 11.70 -18.96 -11.14
C SER A 299 12.43 -18.09 -10.10
N ILE A 300 13.12 -18.73 -9.13
CA ILE A 300 13.93 -18.06 -8.10
C ILE A 300 15.35 -18.63 -8.16
N VAL A 301 16.33 -17.74 -7.97
CA VAL A 301 17.75 -18.09 -7.78
C VAL A 301 18.10 -17.83 -6.32
N GLY A 302 18.73 -18.81 -5.67
CA GLY A 302 19.33 -18.63 -4.36
C GLY A 302 20.78 -18.17 -4.50
N PHE A 303 21.18 -17.21 -3.69
CA PHE A 303 22.54 -16.72 -3.58
C PHE A 303 23.04 -16.88 -2.13
N LYS A 304 24.24 -17.41 -1.98
CA LYS A 304 24.96 -17.52 -0.69
C LYS A 304 26.27 -16.77 -0.80
N ALA A 305 26.38 -15.66 -0.08
CA ALA A 305 27.59 -14.83 -0.08
C ALA A 305 28.81 -15.59 0.45
N ASN A 306 29.97 -15.29 -0.13
CA ASN A 306 31.27 -15.74 0.40
C ASN A 306 31.87 -14.66 1.34
N ASN A 307 33.15 -14.77 1.67
CA ASN A 307 33.83 -13.86 2.60
C ASN A 307 34.11 -12.44 2.06
N LYS A 308 33.81 -12.17 0.78
CA LYS A 308 34.01 -10.84 0.16
C LYS A 308 32.79 -9.93 0.32
N THR A 309 31.62 -10.50 0.62
CA THR A 309 30.36 -9.77 0.73
C THR A 309 29.41 -10.40 1.74
N ASN A 310 28.28 -9.76 2.02
CA ASN A 310 27.18 -10.33 2.78
C ASN A 310 25.83 -10.16 2.06
N ASN A 311 24.86 -11.03 2.37
CA ASN A 311 23.57 -11.06 1.69
C ASN A 311 22.73 -9.79 1.90
N ILE A 312 22.92 -9.07 3.02
CA ILE A 312 22.21 -7.80 3.27
C ILE A 312 22.73 -6.71 2.33
N PHE A 313 24.05 -6.60 2.15
CA PHE A 313 24.63 -5.67 1.20
C PHE A 313 24.15 -5.94 -0.22
N ILE A 314 24.16 -7.20 -0.66
CA ILE A 314 23.70 -7.61 -1.98
C ILE A 314 22.19 -7.33 -2.15
N HIS A 315 21.37 -7.56 -1.12
CA HIS A 315 19.94 -7.22 -1.16
C HIS A 315 19.72 -5.73 -1.45
N TYR A 316 20.40 -4.84 -0.73
CA TYR A 316 20.25 -3.40 -0.93
C TYR A 316 20.86 -2.93 -2.25
N TRP A 317 21.96 -3.53 -2.70
CA TRP A 317 22.49 -3.27 -4.04
C TRP A 317 21.46 -3.60 -5.14
N PHE A 318 20.73 -4.72 -4.99
CA PHE A 318 19.67 -5.10 -5.93
C PHE A 318 18.50 -4.10 -5.95
N LEU A 319 18.18 -3.41 -4.85
CA LEU A 319 17.12 -2.41 -4.84
C LEU A 319 17.42 -1.25 -5.81
N PHE A 320 18.66 -0.76 -5.83
CA PHE A 320 19.08 0.26 -6.77
C PHE A 320 19.15 -0.27 -8.21
N PHE A 321 19.64 -1.46 -8.39
CA PHE A 321 19.72 -2.11 -9.70
C PHE A 321 18.34 -2.35 -10.32
N GLN A 322 17.35 -2.68 -9.52
CA GLN A 322 15.97 -2.89 -9.96
C GLN A 322 15.36 -1.59 -10.54
N GLU A 323 15.55 -0.45 -9.88
CA GLU A 323 15.05 0.85 -10.37
C GLU A 323 15.57 1.15 -11.78
N ILE A 324 16.80 0.75 -12.09
CA ILE A 324 17.37 0.88 -13.44
C ILE A 324 16.74 -0.08 -14.42
N LEU A 325 16.62 -1.35 -14.04
CA LEU A 325 15.97 -2.35 -14.87
C LEU A 325 14.55 -1.95 -15.23
N GLU A 326 13.81 -1.37 -14.30
CA GLU A 326 12.45 -0.88 -14.51
C GLU A 326 12.42 0.37 -15.39
N SER A 327 13.38 1.30 -15.22
CA SER A 327 13.44 2.56 -16.00
C SER A 327 13.91 2.37 -17.45
N GLN A 328 14.76 1.40 -17.73
CA GLN A 328 15.38 1.19 -19.05
C GLN A 328 14.62 0.23 -19.95
N ALA A 329 13.57 -0.40 -19.48
CA ALA A 329 12.89 -1.42 -20.25
C ALA A 329 11.70 -0.90 -21.05
N PRO A 330 11.67 -1.14 -22.37
CA PRO A 330 10.47 -0.94 -23.18
C PRO A 330 9.35 -1.90 -22.70
N GLU A 331 8.10 -1.45 -22.76
CA GLU A 331 6.89 -2.19 -22.31
C GLU A 331 6.70 -3.57 -23.00
N SER A 332 7.35 -3.79 -24.14
CA SER A 332 7.23 -5.02 -24.95
C SER A 332 8.22 -6.13 -24.59
N ALA A 333 9.25 -5.86 -23.81
CA ALA A 333 10.23 -6.86 -23.40
C ALA A 333 9.88 -7.40 -22.01
N GLN A 334 9.08 -8.43 -21.94
CA GLN A 334 8.92 -9.24 -20.73
C GLN A 334 10.30 -9.79 -20.35
N LYS A 335 10.92 -9.16 -19.42
CA LYS A 335 12.28 -9.23 -18.98
C LYS A 335 12.50 -10.53 -18.23
N ASN A 336 13.05 -11.51 -18.87
CA ASN A 336 13.56 -12.69 -18.18
C ASN A 336 15.04 -12.47 -17.87
N ILE A 337 15.37 -12.17 -16.63
CA ILE A 337 16.74 -12.34 -16.13
C ILE A 337 16.94 -13.86 -15.93
N ASN A 338 18.05 -14.37 -16.41
CA ASN A 338 18.41 -15.78 -16.21
C ASN A 338 19.69 -15.90 -15.39
N LEU A 339 19.98 -17.11 -14.92
CA LEU A 339 21.16 -17.38 -14.10
C LEU A 339 22.48 -16.94 -14.78
N LYS A 340 22.56 -17.03 -16.11
CA LYS A 340 23.76 -16.61 -16.86
C LYS A 340 23.96 -15.09 -16.80
N ILE A 341 22.88 -14.32 -16.83
CA ILE A 341 22.92 -12.86 -16.67
C ILE A 341 23.31 -12.52 -15.23
N LEU A 342 22.67 -13.14 -14.23
CA LEU A 342 22.98 -12.91 -12.81
C LEU A 342 24.46 -13.17 -12.50
N ASN A 343 25.01 -14.26 -13.00
CA ASN A 343 26.43 -14.60 -12.79
C ASN A 343 27.39 -13.52 -13.28
N LYS A 344 27.02 -12.79 -14.32
CA LYS A 344 27.85 -11.74 -14.95
C LYS A 344 27.56 -10.32 -14.46
N LEU A 345 26.56 -10.13 -13.57
CA LEU A 345 26.32 -8.82 -13.02
C LEU A 345 27.54 -8.31 -12.26
N ARG A 346 27.98 -7.10 -12.61
CA ARG A 346 29.05 -6.40 -11.91
C ARG A 346 28.49 -5.71 -10.70
N VAL A 347 29.02 -6.04 -9.56
CA VAL A 347 28.63 -5.52 -8.24
C VAL A 347 29.82 -4.80 -7.64
N ILE A 348 29.60 -3.61 -7.08
CA ILE A 348 30.62 -2.92 -6.31
C ILE A 348 30.96 -3.70 -5.06
N VAL A 349 32.22 -3.72 -4.69
CA VAL A 349 32.73 -4.49 -3.53
C VAL A 349 33.53 -3.57 -2.59
N PRO A 350 32.81 -2.81 -1.73
CA PRO A 350 33.46 -2.08 -0.66
C PRO A 350 34.12 -3.02 0.36
N ALA A 351 34.99 -2.48 1.22
CA ALA A 351 35.60 -3.26 2.31
C ALA A 351 34.54 -3.99 3.13
N ILE A 352 34.79 -5.26 3.47
CA ILE A 352 33.79 -6.14 4.14
C ILE A 352 33.38 -5.57 5.52
N GLU A 353 34.27 -4.87 6.20
CA GLU A 353 34.01 -4.22 7.49
C GLU A 353 32.95 -3.12 7.35
N MET A 354 32.97 -2.38 6.22
CA MET A 354 31.95 -1.36 5.93
C MET A 354 30.62 -1.98 5.58
N GLN A 355 30.63 -3.06 4.79
CA GLN A 355 29.42 -3.83 4.50
C GLN A 355 28.78 -4.41 5.77
N ASN A 356 29.61 -4.91 6.72
CA ASN A 356 29.10 -5.45 7.98
C ASN A 356 28.54 -4.34 8.90
N LYS A 357 29.18 -3.16 8.97
CA LYS A 357 28.63 -2.00 9.69
C LYS A 357 27.25 -1.58 9.11
N PHE A 358 27.12 -1.57 7.79
CA PHE A 358 25.85 -1.33 7.14
C PHE A 358 24.81 -2.42 7.48
N ALA A 359 25.21 -3.69 7.43
CA ALA A 359 24.31 -4.80 7.78
C ALA A 359 23.83 -4.72 9.24
N ASP A 360 24.67 -4.29 10.18
CA ASP A 360 24.27 -4.09 11.57
C ASP A 360 23.27 -2.93 11.71
N PHE A 361 23.49 -1.83 11.01
CA PHE A 361 22.54 -0.71 10.95
C PHE A 361 21.19 -1.15 10.39
N VAL A 362 21.19 -1.92 9.29
CA VAL A 362 19.97 -2.48 8.68
C VAL A 362 19.21 -3.38 9.64
N ARG A 363 19.91 -4.26 10.37
CA ARG A 363 19.27 -5.15 11.38
C ARG A 363 18.60 -4.36 12.50
N GLN A 364 19.19 -3.24 12.92
CA GLN A 364 18.58 -2.33 13.92
C GLN A 364 17.33 -1.65 13.35
N ALA A 365 17.38 -1.14 12.13
CA ALA A 365 16.23 -0.55 11.44
C ALA A 365 15.10 -1.57 11.26
N ASP A 366 15.41 -2.78 10.81
CA ASP A 366 14.44 -3.87 10.62
C ASP A 366 13.77 -4.29 11.94
N LYS A 367 14.52 -4.35 13.03
CA LYS A 367 13.96 -4.59 14.36
C LYS A 367 12.99 -3.47 14.77
N SER A 368 13.32 -2.21 14.51
CA SER A 368 12.43 -1.07 14.77
C SER A 368 11.14 -1.16 13.93
N LYS A 369 11.27 -1.48 12.63
CA LYS A 369 10.12 -1.69 11.75
C LYS A 369 9.18 -2.77 12.27
N SER A 370 9.72 -3.92 12.68
CA SER A 370 8.92 -5.03 13.21
C SER A 370 8.10 -4.63 14.44
N VAL A 371 8.65 -3.78 15.33
CA VAL A 371 7.92 -3.25 16.49
C VAL A 371 6.78 -2.32 16.05
N ILE A 372 7.06 -1.42 15.08
CA ILE A 372 6.08 -0.48 14.56
C ILE A 372 4.95 -1.24 13.83
N GLU A 373 5.26 -2.22 13.01
CA GLU A 373 4.29 -3.05 12.28
C GLU A 373 3.35 -3.80 13.23
N LYS A 374 3.90 -4.34 14.32
CA LYS A 374 3.09 -4.99 15.35
C LYS A 374 2.14 -4.00 16.02
N SER A 375 2.66 -2.85 16.45
CA SER A 375 1.84 -1.78 17.05
C SER A 375 0.76 -1.29 16.08
N LEU A 376 1.11 -1.12 14.80
CA LEU A 376 0.18 -0.69 13.75
C LEU A 376 -1.00 -1.66 13.60
N LYS A 377 -0.72 -2.97 13.57
CA LYS A 377 -1.75 -4.01 13.51
C LYS A 377 -2.69 -3.98 14.73
N GLU A 378 -2.13 -3.77 15.93
CA GLU A 378 -2.93 -3.64 17.16
C GLU A 378 -3.81 -2.39 17.12
N LEU A 379 -3.29 -1.25 16.66
CA LEU A 379 -4.04 0.00 16.50
C LEU A 379 -5.14 -0.10 15.45
N GLU A 380 -4.88 -0.72 14.31
CA GLU A 380 -5.89 -0.95 13.26
C GLU A 380 -7.02 -1.86 13.78
N THR A 381 -6.67 -2.88 14.57
CA THR A 381 -7.67 -3.76 15.21
C THR A 381 -8.50 -2.99 16.24
N LEU A 382 -7.87 -2.16 17.08
CA LEU A 382 -8.56 -1.31 18.04
C LEU A 382 -9.49 -0.30 17.36
N GLN A 383 -9.02 0.35 16.29
CA GLN A 383 -9.84 1.28 15.50
C GLN A 383 -11.08 0.58 14.93
N ALA A 384 -10.92 -0.61 14.35
CA ALA A 384 -12.04 -1.39 13.79
C ALA A 384 -13.05 -1.77 14.90
N SER A 385 -12.57 -2.21 16.05
CA SER A 385 -13.41 -2.56 17.21
C SER A 385 -14.19 -1.35 17.73
N LEU A 386 -13.55 -0.19 17.87
CA LEU A 386 -14.23 1.03 18.31
C LEU A 386 -15.25 1.53 17.27
N MET A 387 -14.92 1.47 15.98
CA MET A 387 -15.87 1.80 14.92
C MET A 387 -17.10 0.88 14.97
N GLN A 388 -16.89 -0.41 15.17
CA GLN A 388 -18.00 -1.35 15.36
C GLN A 388 -18.83 -1.00 16.60
N LYS A 389 -18.18 -0.72 17.74
CA LYS A 389 -18.85 -0.37 19.00
C LYS A 389 -19.71 0.89 18.89
N TYR A 390 -19.24 1.90 18.15
CA TYR A 390 -19.91 3.20 18.09
C TYR A 390 -20.93 3.33 16.95
N PHE A 391 -20.78 2.54 15.87
CA PHE A 391 -21.56 2.70 14.63
C PHE A 391 -22.19 1.40 14.10
N SER A 392 -22.30 0.35 14.91
CA SER A 392 -23.05 -0.86 14.55
C SER A 392 -24.49 -0.81 15.05
#